data_85cc567846e33d0a6a3b9bd27ba569b5
#
_entry.id   85cc567846e33d0a6a3b9bd27ba569b5
#
_cell.length_a   1.000
_cell.length_b   1.000
_cell.length_c   1.000
_cell.angle_alpha   90.00
_cell.angle_beta   90.00
_cell.angle_gamma   90.00
#
_symmetry.space_group_name_H-M   'P 1'
#
loop_
_entity.id
_entity.type
_entity.pdbx_description
1 polymer ?
#
loop_
_entity_poly.entity_id
_entity_poly.type
_entity_poly.pdbx_seq_one_letter_code
_entity_poly.pdbx_strand_id
1 'polypeptide(L)'
;VSTSGETTITFVPFACRKYVNMAMDINSTYTNGDICNLVEGKMQELGADNIYRILLRGRAAQNMEINLSELTRRYCINEVIDKTECDYDMDELHVSNHDNLLGRLIDELTDDKKGGDKAIRDKALHYCMEALLGAGEK
;
A
#
# COMPACT_ATOMS: atom_id res chain seq x y z
N VAL A 1 18.21 -13.43 -45.32
CA VAL A 1 19.64 -13.80 -45.20
C VAL A 1 20.40 -13.02 -46.26
N SER A 2 21.31 -12.19 -45.81
CA SER A 2 22.20 -11.45 -46.71
C SER A 2 23.21 -12.36 -47.36
N THR A 3 23.45 -12.21 -48.67
CA THR A 3 24.43 -12.97 -49.41
C THR A 3 25.89 -12.67 -49.00
N SER A 4 26.10 -11.59 -48.25
CA SER A 4 27.41 -11.21 -47.69
C SER A 4 27.74 -11.89 -46.36
N GLY A 5 26.84 -12.68 -45.80
CA GLY A 5 27.00 -13.33 -44.51
C GLY A 5 26.76 -12.42 -43.29
N GLU A 6 26.46 -11.15 -43.49
CA GLU A 6 26.06 -10.24 -42.38
C GLU A 6 24.60 -10.43 -42.01
N THR A 7 24.34 -10.59 -40.72
CA THR A 7 22.99 -10.68 -40.19
C THR A 7 22.73 -9.48 -39.26
N THR A 8 21.74 -8.69 -39.58
CA THR A 8 21.31 -7.55 -38.74
C THR A 8 20.03 -7.93 -38.01
N ILE A 9 20.06 -7.88 -36.69
CA ILE A 9 18.88 -8.13 -35.85
C ILE A 9 18.43 -6.82 -35.26
N THR A 10 17.18 -6.43 -35.56
CA THR A 10 16.57 -5.23 -35.01
C THR A 10 15.35 -5.63 -34.15
N PHE A 11 15.34 -5.15 -32.91
CA PHE A 11 14.17 -5.33 -32.04
C PHE A 11 13.08 -4.33 -32.45
N VAL A 12 11.93 -4.86 -32.85
CA VAL A 12 10.75 -4.06 -33.16
C VAL A 12 9.70 -4.31 -32.08
N PRO A 13 9.41 -3.32 -31.21
CA PRO A 13 8.37 -3.46 -30.20
C PRO A 13 7.00 -3.52 -30.87
N PHE A 14 6.35 -4.68 -30.81
CA PHE A 14 5.07 -4.94 -31.47
C PHE A 14 3.89 -5.06 -30.51
N ALA A 15 4.12 -4.96 -29.20
CA ALA A 15 3.08 -5.09 -28.20
C ALA A 15 2.14 -3.87 -28.22
N CYS A 16 0.84 -4.11 -28.46
CA CYS A 16 -0.19 -3.10 -28.36
C CYS A 16 -0.49 -2.72 -26.90
N ARG A 17 -0.25 -3.64 -25.96
CA ARG A 17 -0.43 -3.46 -24.53
C ARG A 17 0.79 -3.92 -23.76
N LYS A 18 1.10 -3.24 -22.68
CA LYS A 18 2.21 -3.59 -21.80
C LYS A 18 1.67 -3.97 -20.42
N TYR A 19 2.34 -4.89 -19.76
CA TYR A 19 2.16 -5.13 -18.34
C TYR A 19 2.92 -4.09 -17.55
N VAL A 20 2.21 -3.35 -16.71
CA VAL A 20 2.79 -2.29 -15.88
C VAL A 20 2.56 -2.63 -14.41
N ASN A 21 3.64 -2.79 -13.67
CA ASN A 21 3.60 -2.89 -12.22
C ASN A 21 3.68 -1.47 -11.65
N MET A 22 2.62 -1.05 -11.00
CA MET A 22 2.48 0.30 -10.46
C MET A 22 2.41 0.24 -8.95
N ALA A 23 3.39 0.84 -8.27
CA ALA A 23 3.39 0.98 -6.82
C ALA A 23 2.92 2.38 -6.45
N MET A 24 1.93 2.46 -5.56
CA MET A 24 1.35 3.71 -5.08
C MET A 24 1.56 3.82 -3.59
N ASP A 25 2.13 4.95 -3.15
CA ASP A 25 2.28 5.26 -1.74
C ASP A 25 1.09 6.08 -1.26
N ILE A 26 0.43 5.59 -0.23
CA ILE A 26 -0.79 6.16 0.34
C ILE A 26 -0.49 6.65 1.74
N ASN A 27 -1.13 7.73 2.16
CA ASN A 27 -1.08 8.20 3.54
C ASN A 27 -2.50 8.28 4.13
N SER A 28 -2.57 8.42 5.44
CA SER A 28 -3.83 8.41 6.17
C SER A 28 -4.74 9.62 5.91
N THR A 29 -4.23 10.65 5.23
CA THR A 29 -5.03 11.81 4.83
C THR A 29 -5.84 11.58 3.55
N TYR A 30 -5.56 10.54 2.81
CA TYR A 30 -6.26 10.24 1.56
C TYR A 30 -7.59 9.55 1.84
N THR A 31 -8.63 10.02 1.14
CA THR A 31 -9.91 9.31 1.06
C THR A 31 -9.85 8.26 -0.05
N ASN A 32 -10.83 7.36 -0.09
CA ASN A 32 -10.93 6.40 -1.19
C ASN A 32 -11.03 7.10 -2.56
N GLY A 33 -11.76 8.21 -2.63
CA GLY A 33 -11.84 9.03 -3.85
C GLY A 33 -10.50 9.61 -4.28
N ASP A 34 -9.71 10.08 -3.32
CA ASP A 34 -8.35 10.60 -3.59
C ASP A 34 -7.44 9.51 -4.13
N ILE A 35 -7.51 8.31 -3.56
CA ILE A 35 -6.74 7.15 -4.02
C ILE A 35 -7.14 6.75 -5.44
N CYS A 36 -8.44 6.70 -5.72
CA CYS A 36 -8.95 6.41 -7.07
C CYS A 36 -8.46 7.43 -8.09
N ASN A 37 -8.53 8.72 -7.76
CA ASN A 37 -8.06 9.78 -8.64
C ASN A 37 -6.55 9.71 -8.89
N LEU A 38 -5.77 9.41 -7.85
CA LEU A 38 -4.32 9.27 -7.95
C LEU A 38 -3.94 8.09 -8.85
N VAL A 39 -4.57 6.95 -8.66
CA VAL A 39 -4.36 5.74 -9.46
C VAL A 39 -4.76 5.97 -10.91
N GLU A 40 -5.93 6.56 -11.14
CA GLU A 40 -6.43 6.87 -12.48
C GLU A 40 -5.50 7.83 -13.23
N GLY A 41 -5.09 8.91 -12.57
CA GLY A 41 -4.14 9.88 -13.13
C GLY A 41 -2.82 9.24 -13.55
N LYS A 42 -2.32 8.32 -12.73
CA LYS A 42 -1.09 7.57 -13.04
C LYS A 42 -1.28 6.61 -14.21
N MET A 43 -2.41 5.92 -14.27
CA MET A 43 -2.73 5.05 -15.40
C MET A 43 -2.88 5.81 -16.70
N GLN A 44 -3.47 6.99 -16.68
CA GLN A 44 -3.58 7.86 -17.87
C GLN A 44 -2.21 8.37 -18.32
N GLU A 45 -1.34 8.71 -17.38
CA GLU A 45 0.04 9.14 -17.68
C GLU A 45 0.84 8.02 -18.35
N LEU A 46 0.71 6.79 -17.89
CA LEU A 46 1.44 5.63 -18.41
C LEU A 46 0.80 4.99 -19.64
N GLY A 47 -0.46 5.23 -19.90
CA GLY A 47 -1.24 4.69 -21.02
C GLY A 47 -2.46 3.89 -20.57
N ALA A 48 -3.64 4.38 -20.93
CA ALA A 48 -4.91 3.80 -20.48
C ALA A 48 -5.18 2.37 -21.00
N ASP A 49 -4.53 1.97 -22.08
CA ASP A 49 -4.73 0.66 -22.71
C ASP A 49 -3.82 -0.45 -22.17
N ASN A 50 -2.93 -0.13 -21.24
CA ASN A 50 -2.03 -1.10 -20.63
C ASN A 50 -2.76 -2.01 -19.64
N ILE A 51 -2.12 -3.11 -19.28
CA ILE A 51 -2.60 -4.03 -18.25
C ILE A 51 -1.84 -3.70 -16.96
N TYR A 52 -2.57 -3.39 -15.90
CA TYR A 52 -2.00 -2.91 -14.66
C TYR A 52 -2.05 -3.93 -13.53
N ARG A 53 -0.97 -4.00 -12.80
CA ARG A 53 -0.90 -4.62 -11.48
C ARG A 53 -0.59 -3.52 -10.48
N ILE A 54 -1.51 -3.25 -9.58
CA ILE A 54 -1.42 -2.13 -8.65
C ILE A 54 -1.02 -2.63 -7.27
N LEU A 55 0.05 -2.07 -6.75
CA LEU A 55 0.50 -2.32 -5.38
C LEU A 55 0.29 -1.05 -4.56
N LEU A 56 -0.56 -1.12 -3.56
CA LEU A 56 -0.81 -0.04 -2.61
C LEU A 56 0.06 -0.24 -1.37
N ARG A 57 0.80 0.79 -0.98
CA ARG A 57 1.69 0.79 0.17
C ARG A 57 1.47 2.03 1.02
N GLY A 58 2.02 2.00 2.21
CA GLY A 58 1.97 3.13 3.12
C GLY A 58 0.95 2.94 4.22
N ARG A 59 0.33 4.01 4.67
CA ARG A 59 -0.64 3.98 5.76
C ARG A 59 -1.99 4.49 5.30
N ALA A 60 -3.02 3.72 5.61
CA ALA A 60 -4.41 4.08 5.37
C ALA A 60 -5.06 4.52 6.69
N ALA A 61 -6.06 5.40 6.60
CA ALA A 61 -6.83 5.80 7.76
C ALA A 61 -7.51 4.58 8.41
N GLN A 62 -7.65 4.64 9.72
CA GLN A 62 -8.35 3.60 10.46
C GLN A 62 -9.79 3.45 9.92
N ASN A 63 -10.23 2.22 9.75
CA ASN A 63 -11.55 1.87 9.21
C ASN A 63 -11.82 2.34 7.76
N MET A 64 -10.80 2.73 7.02
CA MET A 64 -10.95 3.05 5.61
C MET A 64 -10.87 1.78 4.76
N GLU A 65 -11.86 1.59 3.92
CA GLU A 65 -11.90 0.51 2.96
C GLU A 65 -11.52 1.03 1.58
N ILE A 66 -10.46 0.48 1.00
CA ILE A 66 -9.99 0.87 -0.33
C ILE A 66 -10.76 0.07 -1.38
N ASN A 67 -11.49 0.76 -2.22
CA ASN A 67 -12.29 0.15 -3.27
C ASN A 67 -11.99 0.77 -4.63
N LEU A 68 -11.37 -0.01 -5.51
CA LEU A 68 -11.02 0.39 -6.87
C LEU A 68 -11.91 -0.27 -7.93
N SER A 69 -13.10 -0.75 -7.55
CA SER A 69 -13.99 -1.48 -8.46
C SER A 69 -14.42 -0.67 -9.69
N GLU A 70 -14.63 0.63 -9.55
CA GLU A 70 -14.94 1.49 -10.69
C GLU A 70 -13.79 1.57 -11.71
N LEU A 71 -12.56 1.67 -11.22
CA LEU A 71 -11.38 1.67 -12.09
C LEU A 71 -11.20 0.32 -12.78
N THR A 72 -11.48 -0.78 -12.09
CA THR A 72 -11.43 -2.13 -12.66
C THR A 72 -12.42 -2.30 -13.81
N ARG A 73 -13.54 -1.58 -13.78
CA ARG A 73 -14.52 -1.60 -14.89
C ARG A 73 -14.09 -0.80 -16.10
N ARG A 74 -13.34 0.30 -15.89
CA ARG A 74 -12.94 1.21 -16.97
C ARG A 74 -11.57 0.88 -17.56
N TYR A 75 -10.68 0.31 -16.77
CA TYR A 75 -9.31 -0.01 -17.14
C TYR A 75 -9.02 -1.49 -16.99
N CYS A 76 -8.02 -1.98 -17.70
CA CYS A 76 -7.58 -3.35 -17.58
C CYS A 76 -6.65 -3.49 -16.37
N ILE A 77 -7.24 -3.76 -15.21
CA ILE A 77 -6.50 -4.01 -13.97
C ILE A 77 -6.54 -5.51 -13.69
N ASN A 78 -5.37 -6.13 -13.76
CA ASN A 78 -5.23 -7.56 -13.55
C ASN A 78 -5.26 -7.93 -12.06
N GLU A 79 -4.63 -7.14 -11.23
CA GLU A 79 -4.50 -7.42 -9.81
C GLU A 79 -4.32 -6.12 -9.03
N VAL A 80 -4.95 -6.05 -7.86
CA VAL A 80 -4.72 -5.00 -6.88
C VAL A 80 -4.24 -5.66 -5.59
N ILE A 81 -3.03 -5.33 -5.16
CA ILE A 81 -2.45 -5.83 -3.92
C ILE A 81 -2.45 -4.69 -2.91
N ASP A 82 -3.19 -4.86 -1.84
CA ASP A 82 -3.23 -3.91 -0.73
C ASP A 82 -2.24 -4.36 0.36
N LYS A 83 -1.16 -3.61 0.49
CA LYS A 83 -0.16 -3.74 1.56
C LYS A 83 -0.10 -2.50 2.43
N THR A 84 -1.19 -1.75 2.48
CA THR A 84 -1.29 -0.60 3.39
C THR A 84 -1.41 -1.08 4.83
N GLU A 85 -0.82 -0.31 5.73
CA GLU A 85 -0.93 -0.52 7.16
C GLU A 85 -1.92 0.48 7.74
N CYS A 86 -2.62 0.10 8.80
CA CYS A 86 -3.54 1.00 9.48
C CYS A 86 -2.75 2.08 10.24
N ASP A 87 -3.15 3.34 10.07
CA ASP A 87 -2.57 4.46 10.80
C ASP A 87 -3.36 4.67 12.09
N TYR A 88 -2.83 4.14 13.19
CA TYR A 88 -3.45 4.26 14.50
C TYR A 88 -3.09 5.58 15.16
N ASP A 89 -4.08 6.25 15.73
CA ASP A 89 -3.84 7.37 16.64
C ASP A 89 -3.39 6.82 18.00
N MET A 90 -2.08 6.86 18.22
CA MET A 90 -1.47 6.30 19.43
C MET A 90 -1.86 7.06 20.69
N ASP A 91 -2.02 8.36 20.61
CA ASP A 91 -2.39 9.19 21.76
C ASP A 91 -3.82 8.90 22.19
N GLU A 92 -4.76 8.83 21.25
CA GLU A 92 -6.14 8.46 21.53
C GLU A 92 -6.25 7.04 22.09
N LEU A 93 -5.53 6.10 21.51
CA LEU A 93 -5.52 4.72 21.97
C LEU A 93 -4.92 4.58 23.37
N HIS A 94 -3.87 5.31 23.67
CA HIS A 94 -3.25 5.33 24.99
C HIS A 94 -4.21 5.87 26.05
N VAL A 95 -4.87 7.00 25.77
CA VAL A 95 -5.85 7.61 26.68
C VAL A 95 -7.05 6.67 26.91
N SER A 96 -7.55 6.06 25.85
CA SER A 96 -8.72 5.17 25.94
C SER A 96 -8.43 3.84 26.63
N ASN A 97 -7.15 3.42 26.67
CA ASN A 97 -6.75 2.09 27.13
C ASN A 97 -5.70 2.11 28.25
N HIS A 98 -5.51 3.24 28.93
CA HIS A 98 -4.45 3.40 29.93
C HIS A 98 -4.47 2.35 31.07
N ASP A 99 -5.63 1.82 31.38
CA ASP A 99 -5.80 0.84 32.48
C ASP A 99 -5.76 -0.63 32.01
N ASN A 100 -5.59 -0.88 30.72
CA ASN A 100 -5.62 -2.24 30.20
C ASN A 100 -4.27 -2.67 29.59
N LEU A 101 -4.21 -3.91 29.08
CA LEU A 101 -3.02 -4.47 28.47
C LEU A 101 -2.48 -3.64 27.30
N LEU A 102 -3.37 -3.09 26.47
CA LEU A 102 -2.99 -2.29 25.32
C LEU A 102 -2.28 -0.99 25.73
N GLY A 103 -2.78 -0.29 26.74
CA GLY A 103 -2.11 0.90 27.29
C GLY A 103 -0.72 0.58 27.84
N ARG A 104 -0.58 -0.53 28.55
CA ARG A 104 0.70 -0.99 29.07
C ARG A 104 1.70 -1.33 27.96
N LEU A 105 1.24 -1.96 26.87
CA LEU A 105 2.07 -2.24 25.71
C LEU A 105 2.54 -0.97 25.02
N ILE A 106 1.67 0.03 24.87
CA ILE A 106 2.01 1.31 24.30
C ILE A 106 3.10 1.99 25.14
N ASP A 107 2.93 2.04 26.46
CA ASP A 107 3.93 2.61 27.37
C ASP A 107 5.28 1.90 27.28
N GLU A 108 5.28 0.59 27.27
CA GLU A 108 6.50 -0.23 27.19
C GLU A 108 7.27 -0.05 25.88
N LEU A 109 6.57 0.04 24.77
CA LEU A 109 7.17 0.12 23.45
C LEU A 109 7.48 1.55 23.00
N THR A 110 6.88 2.56 23.63
CA THR A 110 7.17 3.97 23.34
C THR A 110 8.21 4.58 24.28
N ASP A 111 8.60 3.89 25.36
CA ASP A 111 9.59 4.39 26.32
C ASP A 111 11.03 4.36 25.72
N ASP A 112 11.51 5.53 25.34
CA ASP A 112 12.86 5.70 24.77
C ASP A 112 14.00 5.36 25.75
N LYS A 113 13.71 5.29 27.04
CA LYS A 113 14.73 5.00 28.08
C LYS A 113 15.14 3.54 28.11
N LYS A 114 14.33 2.64 27.55
CA LYS A 114 14.62 1.20 27.57
C LYS A 114 15.61 0.72 26.51
N GLY A 115 16.06 1.62 25.64
CA GLY A 115 17.00 1.29 24.57
C GLY A 115 16.39 0.43 23.45
N GLY A 116 17.19 0.15 22.44
CA GLY A 116 16.77 -0.61 21.28
C GLY A 116 16.47 0.27 20.06
N ASP A 117 16.27 -0.40 18.92
CA ASP A 117 15.98 0.29 17.67
C ASP A 117 14.52 0.78 17.66
N LYS A 118 14.35 2.08 17.50
CA LYS A 118 13.03 2.70 17.42
C LYS A 118 12.16 2.10 16.32
N ALA A 119 12.74 1.82 15.15
CA ALA A 119 12.03 1.23 14.04
C ALA A 119 11.47 -0.17 14.37
N ILE A 120 12.23 -0.97 15.10
CA ILE A 120 11.81 -2.29 15.56
C ILE A 120 10.69 -2.17 16.59
N ARG A 121 10.80 -1.23 17.53
CA ARG A 121 9.76 -0.99 18.54
C ARG A 121 8.45 -0.52 17.92
N ASP A 122 8.50 0.42 16.97
CA ASP A 122 7.32 0.92 16.27
C ASP A 122 6.64 -0.21 15.49
N LYS A 123 7.42 -1.06 14.84
CA LYS A 123 6.90 -2.22 14.11
C LYS A 123 6.28 -3.27 15.04
N ALA A 124 6.94 -3.56 16.16
CA ALA A 124 6.40 -4.46 17.18
C ALA A 124 5.08 -3.94 17.76
N LEU A 125 5.01 -2.64 18.05
CA LEU A 125 3.79 -1.99 18.52
C LEU A 125 2.66 -2.13 17.50
N HIS A 126 2.95 -1.89 16.23
CA HIS A 126 1.98 -2.02 15.14
C HIS A 126 1.42 -3.44 15.05
N TYR A 127 2.26 -4.47 15.12
CA TYR A 127 1.82 -5.87 15.11
C TYR A 127 0.97 -6.23 16.35
N CYS A 128 1.35 -5.73 17.52
CA CYS A 128 0.56 -5.91 18.73
C CYS A 128 -0.81 -5.26 18.64
N MET A 129 -0.88 -4.07 18.04
CA MET A 129 -2.14 -3.37 17.81
C MET A 129 -3.05 -4.14 16.86
N GLU A 130 -2.53 -4.65 15.77
CA GLU A 130 -3.29 -5.48 14.84
C GLU A 130 -3.85 -6.73 15.51
N ALA A 131 -3.03 -7.40 16.32
CA ALA A 131 -3.44 -8.62 17.01
C ALA A 131 -4.54 -8.34 18.05
N LEU A 132 -4.41 -7.27 18.83
CA LEU A 132 -5.35 -6.97 19.92
C LEU A 132 -6.65 -6.34 19.40
N LEU A 133 -6.56 -5.43 18.44
CA LEU A 133 -7.73 -4.76 17.88
C LEU A 133 -8.45 -5.63 16.85
N GLY A 134 -7.70 -6.37 16.02
CA GLY A 134 -8.26 -7.30 15.06
C GLY A 134 -9.01 -8.46 15.70
N ALA A 135 -8.57 -8.94 16.86
CA ALA A 135 -9.24 -10.00 17.60
C ALA A 135 -10.62 -9.60 18.16
N GLY A 136 -10.84 -8.29 18.35
CA GLY A 136 -12.13 -7.76 18.83
C GLY A 136 -13.20 -7.67 17.75
N GLU A 137 -12.86 -7.80 16.48
CA GLU A 137 -13.77 -7.66 15.34
C GLU A 137 -14.45 -8.97 14.91
N LYS A 138 -14.15 -10.04 15.59
CA LYS A 138 -14.75 -11.36 15.29
C LYS A 138 -16.03 -11.64 16.06
#